data_175695691d6b63b386588f89c60451bf
#
_entry.id   175695691d6b63b386588f89c60451bf
#
_cell.length_a   1.000
_cell.length_b   1.000
_cell.length_c   1.000
_cell.angle_alpha   90.00
_cell.angle_beta   90.00
_cell.angle_gamma   90.00
#
_symmetry.space_group_name_H-M   'P 1'
#
loop_
_entity.id
_entity.type
_entity.pdbx_description
1 polymer ?
#
loop_
_entity_poly.entity_id
_entity_poly.type
_entity_poly.pdbx_seq_one_letter_code
_entity_poly.pdbx_strand_id
1 'polypeptide(L)'
;MPNKIIRYLISGESRSITLKKNIISSFFLRGISIVINFMLVPLTIGYVSAELYGVWLTLSSIMTWLGFLDVGFTQGLKNKLTEAIAYQDWNKGKSLVSTTYIMMLVIFVPVCILAEFVIPYINWSDLLNVDVIYESEIKQVMYVMIAFFCIQMVVNVIVSVIAAFQKVALSSSFTVIGQFLSLVIIFILTKTAPASLMILAFAISAMPIIITVVASVLLFNGKYAKFLIALPAALCYI
;
A
#
# COMPACT_ATOMS: atom_id res chain seq x y z
N MET A 1 -26.05 -0.93 -27.38
CA MET A 1 -24.93 -1.79 -26.92
C MET A 1 -24.81 -1.95 -25.39
N PRO A 2 -25.22 -1.03 -24.52
CA PRO A 2 -25.09 -1.20 -23.04
C PRO A 2 -25.82 -2.43 -22.49
N ASN A 3 -26.96 -2.82 -23.05
CA ASN A 3 -27.78 -3.95 -22.56
C ASN A 3 -27.10 -5.33 -22.65
N LYS A 4 -26.15 -5.57 -23.57
CA LYS A 4 -25.45 -6.86 -23.68
C LYS A 4 -24.46 -7.08 -22.54
N ILE A 5 -23.73 -6.04 -22.13
CA ILE A 5 -22.76 -6.09 -21.03
C ILE A 5 -23.50 -6.31 -19.71
N ILE A 6 -24.59 -5.57 -19.47
CA ILE A 6 -25.43 -5.72 -18.27
C ILE A 6 -26.01 -7.14 -18.21
N ARG A 7 -26.50 -7.66 -19.32
CA ARG A 7 -27.07 -9.03 -19.41
C ARG A 7 -26.02 -10.11 -19.16
N TYR A 8 -24.77 -9.92 -19.66
CA TYR A 8 -23.66 -10.83 -19.39
C TYR A 8 -23.23 -10.82 -17.91
N LEU A 9 -23.34 -9.68 -17.24
CA LEU A 9 -23.02 -9.52 -15.82
C LEU A 9 -24.06 -10.19 -14.89
N ILE A 10 -25.32 -10.24 -15.31
CA ILE A 10 -26.44 -10.77 -14.51
C ILE A 10 -26.70 -12.26 -14.84
N SER A 11 -26.19 -12.79 -15.94
CA SER A 11 -26.37 -14.20 -16.33
C SER A 11 -25.29 -15.10 -15.71
N GLY A 12 -25.69 -16.06 -14.90
CA GLY A 12 -24.84 -17.10 -14.30
C GLY A 12 -25.21 -17.44 -12.86
N GLU A 13 -24.57 -18.44 -12.30
CA GLU A 13 -24.67 -18.73 -10.85
C GLU A 13 -24.28 -17.49 -10.02
N SER A 14 -24.90 -17.31 -8.85
CA SER A 14 -24.69 -16.15 -7.97
C SER A 14 -23.22 -15.86 -7.68
N ARG A 15 -22.38 -16.90 -7.58
CA ARG A 15 -20.92 -16.82 -7.41
C ARG A 15 -20.22 -16.22 -8.63
N SER A 16 -20.62 -16.61 -9.83
CA SER A 16 -20.06 -16.10 -11.10
C SER A 16 -20.41 -14.61 -11.29
N ILE A 17 -21.62 -14.20 -10.93
CA ILE A 17 -22.04 -12.80 -10.99
C ILE A 17 -21.21 -11.93 -10.04
N THR A 18 -20.99 -12.38 -8.83
CA THR A 18 -20.18 -11.67 -7.83
C THR A 18 -18.72 -11.52 -8.29
N LEU A 19 -18.14 -12.56 -8.88
CA LEU A 19 -16.78 -12.51 -9.44
C LEU A 19 -16.68 -11.51 -10.59
N LYS A 20 -17.60 -11.56 -11.55
CA LYS A 20 -17.65 -10.62 -12.69
C LYS A 20 -17.75 -9.17 -12.20
N LYS A 21 -18.65 -8.90 -11.24
CA LYS A 21 -18.83 -7.58 -10.64
C LYS A 21 -17.53 -7.09 -9.96
N ASN A 22 -16.88 -7.94 -9.17
CA ASN A 22 -15.61 -7.60 -8.50
C ASN A 22 -14.50 -7.29 -9.50
N ILE A 23 -14.38 -8.06 -10.59
CA ILE A 23 -13.37 -7.83 -11.63
C ILE A 23 -13.61 -6.46 -12.28
N ILE A 24 -14.83 -6.18 -12.73
CA ILE A 24 -15.16 -4.91 -13.41
C ILE A 24 -14.96 -3.72 -12.46
N SER A 25 -15.40 -3.84 -11.20
CA SER A 25 -15.19 -2.80 -10.21
C SER A 25 -13.70 -2.56 -9.95
N SER A 26 -12.87 -3.61 -9.95
CA SER A 26 -11.41 -3.47 -9.80
C SER A 26 -10.78 -2.75 -10.99
N PHE A 27 -11.23 -3.03 -12.23
CA PHE A 27 -10.77 -2.31 -13.42
C PHE A 27 -11.16 -0.83 -13.38
N PHE A 28 -12.39 -0.53 -12.97
CA PHE A 28 -12.86 0.84 -12.82
C PHE A 28 -12.05 1.61 -11.77
N LEU A 29 -11.79 0.98 -10.61
CA LEU A 29 -10.95 1.55 -9.56
C LEU A 29 -9.51 1.79 -10.04
N ARG A 30 -8.93 0.89 -10.84
CA ARG A 30 -7.61 1.10 -11.46
C ARG A 30 -7.62 2.30 -12.41
N GLY A 31 -8.67 2.45 -13.21
CA GLY A 31 -8.85 3.63 -14.07
C GLY A 31 -8.87 4.93 -13.26
N ILE A 32 -9.65 4.96 -12.17
CA ILE A 32 -9.67 6.11 -11.25
C ILE A 32 -8.28 6.37 -10.66
N SER A 33 -7.57 5.34 -10.21
CA SER A 33 -6.21 5.47 -9.68
C SER A 33 -5.25 6.12 -10.69
N ILE A 34 -5.34 5.72 -11.97
CA ILE A 34 -4.53 6.31 -13.04
C ILE A 34 -4.85 7.80 -13.20
N VAL A 35 -6.13 8.17 -13.22
CA VAL A 35 -6.54 9.58 -13.34
C VAL A 35 -6.03 10.39 -12.14
N ILE A 36 -6.16 9.88 -10.91
CA ILE A 36 -5.64 10.53 -9.71
C ILE A 36 -4.13 10.75 -9.82
N ASN A 37 -3.37 9.74 -10.24
CA ASN A 37 -1.92 9.87 -10.42
C ASN A 37 -1.55 10.91 -11.47
N PHE A 38 -2.28 10.99 -12.59
CA PHE A 38 -2.08 12.05 -13.58
C PHE A 38 -2.38 13.44 -13.03
N MET A 39 -3.36 13.59 -12.15
CA MET A 39 -3.67 14.86 -11.49
C MET A 39 -2.63 15.23 -10.42
N LEU A 40 -2.04 14.24 -9.75
CA LEU A 40 -0.99 14.47 -8.75
C LEU A 40 0.26 15.09 -9.35
N VAL A 41 0.65 14.72 -10.58
CA VAL A 41 1.87 15.23 -11.23
C VAL A 41 1.90 16.76 -11.31
N PRO A 42 0.99 17.44 -12.00
CA PRO A 42 1.03 18.91 -12.11
C PRO A 42 0.83 19.59 -10.75
N LEU A 43 0.03 19.00 -9.87
CA LEU A 43 -0.21 19.52 -8.53
C LEU A 43 1.06 19.49 -7.67
N THR A 44 1.81 18.40 -7.74
CA THR A 44 3.08 18.24 -7.00
C THR A 44 4.16 19.16 -7.55
N ILE A 45 4.31 19.26 -8.88
CA ILE A 45 5.26 20.19 -9.52
C ILE A 45 4.92 21.64 -9.12
N GLY A 46 3.64 22.00 -9.10
CA GLY A 46 3.19 23.32 -8.66
C GLY A 46 3.42 23.61 -7.18
N TYR A 47 3.55 22.54 -6.35
CA TYR A 47 3.81 22.68 -4.93
C TYR A 47 5.31 22.81 -4.59
N VAL A 48 6.18 21.91 -5.11
CA VAL A 48 7.59 21.87 -4.70
C VAL A 48 8.59 22.44 -5.72
N SER A 49 8.36 22.43 -6.97
CA SER A 49 9.15 22.77 -8.15
C SER A 49 9.46 21.52 -9.01
N ALA A 50 9.84 21.75 -10.27
CA ALA A 50 10.17 20.67 -11.20
C ALA A 50 11.43 19.90 -10.76
N GLU A 51 12.43 20.56 -10.20
CA GLU A 51 13.68 19.97 -9.70
C GLU A 51 13.41 19.04 -8.51
N LEU A 52 12.75 19.53 -7.45
CA LEU A 52 12.39 18.75 -6.28
C LEU A 52 11.39 17.64 -6.60
N TYR A 53 10.54 17.83 -7.61
CA TYR A 53 9.69 16.75 -8.11
C TYR A 53 10.52 15.64 -8.76
N GLY A 54 11.59 15.97 -9.48
CA GLY A 54 12.55 14.98 -10.00
C GLY A 54 13.20 14.16 -8.88
N VAL A 55 13.64 14.82 -7.81
CA VAL A 55 14.12 14.14 -6.59
C VAL A 55 13.07 13.19 -6.03
N TRP A 56 11.83 13.68 -5.83
CA TRP A 56 10.70 12.88 -5.37
C TRP A 56 10.47 11.63 -6.22
N LEU A 57 10.50 11.74 -7.55
CA LEU A 57 10.32 10.60 -8.45
C LEU A 57 11.43 9.56 -8.28
N THR A 58 12.68 10.01 -8.14
CA THR A 58 13.81 9.10 -7.95
C THR A 58 13.70 8.36 -6.61
N LEU A 59 13.41 9.07 -5.52
CA LEU A 59 13.21 8.46 -4.21
C LEU A 59 12.02 7.48 -4.21
N SER A 60 10.92 7.85 -4.84
CA SER A 60 9.73 6.97 -4.99
C SER A 60 10.04 5.73 -5.82
N SER A 61 10.92 5.84 -6.82
CA SER A 61 11.39 4.70 -7.62
C SER A 61 12.21 3.74 -6.76
N ILE A 62 13.09 4.23 -5.90
CA ILE A 62 13.85 3.41 -4.94
C ILE A 62 12.87 2.63 -4.03
N MET A 63 11.84 3.30 -3.49
CA MET A 63 10.81 2.62 -2.66
C MET A 63 10.06 1.55 -3.46
N THR A 64 9.76 1.79 -4.73
CA THR A 64 9.12 0.82 -5.61
C THR A 64 9.98 -0.42 -5.81
N TRP A 65 11.29 -0.24 -6.01
CA TRP A 65 12.25 -1.35 -6.10
C TRP A 65 12.33 -2.14 -4.80
N LEU A 66 12.37 -1.48 -3.65
CA LEU A 66 12.33 -2.13 -2.35
C LEU A 66 11.03 -2.94 -2.15
N GLY A 67 9.94 -2.55 -2.79
CA GLY A 67 8.68 -3.29 -2.80
C GLY A 67 8.80 -4.73 -3.35
N PHE A 68 9.81 -5.01 -4.18
CA PHE A 68 10.07 -6.37 -4.63
C PHE A 68 10.57 -7.30 -3.51
N LEU A 69 11.00 -6.78 -2.36
CA LEU A 69 11.34 -7.60 -1.18
C LEU A 69 10.13 -8.35 -0.61
N ASP A 70 8.90 -7.89 -0.89
CA ASP A 70 7.66 -8.64 -0.56
C ASP A 70 7.40 -9.82 -1.51
N VAL A 71 8.33 -10.12 -2.42
CA VAL A 71 8.14 -11.12 -3.47
C VAL A 71 7.73 -12.48 -2.89
N GLY A 72 6.46 -12.75 -2.99
CA GLY A 72 5.88 -14.05 -2.69
C GLY A 72 5.18 -14.18 -1.32
N PHE A 73 5.51 -13.40 -0.30
CA PHE A 73 4.88 -13.56 1.03
C PHE A 73 3.38 -13.23 1.01
N THR A 74 3.01 -12.03 0.54
CA THR A 74 1.60 -11.64 0.47
C THR A 74 0.84 -12.42 -0.61
N GLN A 75 1.46 -12.75 -1.74
CA GLN A 75 0.84 -13.60 -2.77
C GLN A 75 0.73 -15.05 -2.31
N GLY A 76 1.74 -15.58 -1.62
CA GLY A 76 1.71 -16.90 -0.99
C GLY A 76 0.60 -17.02 0.05
N LEU A 77 0.47 -16.01 0.92
CA LEU A 77 -0.65 -15.92 1.86
C LEU A 77 -1.99 -15.96 1.14
N LYS A 78 -2.19 -15.10 0.14
CA LYS A 78 -3.44 -15.03 -0.63
C LYS A 78 -3.83 -16.39 -1.20
N ASN A 79 -2.89 -17.11 -1.81
CA ASN A 79 -3.16 -18.41 -2.43
C ASN A 79 -3.51 -19.47 -1.38
N LYS A 80 -2.66 -19.63 -0.35
CA LYS A 80 -2.88 -20.63 0.71
C LYS A 80 -4.10 -20.32 1.57
N LEU A 81 -4.38 -19.04 1.83
CA LEU A 81 -5.58 -18.65 2.56
C LEU A 81 -6.84 -18.90 1.74
N THR A 82 -6.81 -18.68 0.42
CA THR A 82 -7.93 -19.02 -0.47
C THR A 82 -8.24 -20.52 -0.42
N GLU A 83 -7.20 -21.37 -0.38
CA GLU A 83 -7.34 -22.81 -0.23
C GLU A 83 -7.93 -23.18 1.14
N ALA A 84 -7.41 -22.62 2.24
CA ALA A 84 -7.92 -22.85 3.59
C ALA A 84 -9.40 -22.44 3.72
N ILE A 85 -9.79 -21.31 3.10
CA ILE A 85 -11.19 -20.87 3.05
C ILE A 85 -12.07 -21.85 2.28
N ALA A 86 -11.58 -22.41 1.16
CA ALA A 86 -12.32 -23.37 0.35
C ALA A 86 -12.60 -24.68 1.12
N TYR A 87 -11.65 -25.13 1.93
CA TYR A 87 -11.79 -26.31 2.80
C TYR A 87 -12.44 -25.99 4.16
N GLN A 88 -12.82 -24.74 4.44
CA GLN A 88 -13.35 -24.26 5.72
C GLN A 88 -12.41 -24.51 6.92
N ASP A 89 -11.10 -24.61 6.67
CA ASP A 89 -10.07 -24.80 7.70
C ASP A 89 -9.67 -23.42 8.28
N TRP A 90 -10.49 -22.93 9.21
CA TRP A 90 -10.31 -21.63 9.84
C TRP A 90 -9.06 -21.56 10.73
N ASN A 91 -8.64 -22.69 11.33
CA ASN A 91 -7.45 -22.74 12.16
C ASN A 91 -6.18 -22.57 11.31
N LYS A 92 -6.08 -23.27 10.18
CA LYS A 92 -5.03 -23.11 9.19
C LYS A 92 -5.02 -21.68 8.64
N GLY A 93 -6.20 -21.13 8.31
CA GLY A 93 -6.33 -19.75 7.85
C GLY A 93 -5.81 -18.73 8.86
N LYS A 94 -6.15 -18.87 10.14
CA LYS A 94 -5.66 -18.03 11.23
C LYS A 94 -4.14 -18.12 11.40
N SER A 95 -3.60 -19.33 11.40
CA SER A 95 -2.15 -19.58 11.47
C SER A 95 -1.41 -18.88 10.31
N LEU A 96 -1.88 -19.05 9.07
CA LEU A 96 -1.28 -18.44 7.89
C LEU A 96 -1.23 -16.91 7.99
N VAL A 97 -2.32 -16.25 8.41
CA VAL A 97 -2.37 -14.81 8.58
C VAL A 97 -1.41 -14.35 9.67
N SER A 98 -1.43 -14.99 10.83
CA SER A 98 -0.56 -14.66 11.97
C SER A 98 0.92 -14.82 11.63
N THR A 99 1.28 -15.95 11.00
CA THR A 99 2.66 -16.23 10.57
C THR A 99 3.13 -15.17 9.56
N THR A 100 2.28 -14.79 8.59
CA THR A 100 2.66 -13.79 7.60
C THR A 100 2.90 -12.43 8.25
N TYR A 101 2.06 -11.98 9.19
CA TYR A 101 2.31 -10.73 9.93
C TYR A 101 3.62 -10.76 10.69
N ILE A 102 3.92 -11.87 11.38
CA ILE A 102 5.18 -12.01 12.14
C ILE A 102 6.37 -12.01 11.18
N MET A 103 6.31 -12.76 10.08
CA MET A 103 7.39 -12.79 9.07
C MET A 103 7.63 -11.40 8.48
N MET A 104 6.57 -10.65 8.16
CA MET A 104 6.69 -9.27 7.69
C MET A 104 7.36 -8.37 8.73
N LEU A 105 7.00 -8.48 10.01
CA LEU A 105 7.68 -7.74 11.08
C LEU A 105 9.16 -8.13 11.21
N VAL A 106 9.45 -9.43 11.21
CA VAL A 106 10.83 -9.95 11.35
C VAL A 106 11.72 -9.54 10.18
N ILE A 107 11.16 -9.35 8.98
CA ILE A 107 11.90 -8.92 7.80
C ILE A 107 12.01 -7.39 7.75
N PHE A 108 10.88 -6.68 7.84
CA PHE A 108 10.86 -5.24 7.56
C PHE A 108 11.32 -4.37 8.75
N VAL A 109 11.26 -4.84 9.99
CA VAL A 109 11.83 -4.09 11.13
C VAL A 109 13.36 -4.03 11.03
N PRO A 110 14.11 -5.14 10.85
CA PRO A 110 15.56 -5.07 10.63
C PRO A 110 15.93 -4.31 9.36
N VAL A 111 15.18 -4.47 8.25
CA VAL A 111 15.42 -3.72 7.00
C VAL A 111 15.27 -2.22 7.25
N CYS A 112 14.24 -1.79 7.99
CA CYS A 112 14.05 -0.40 8.36
C CYS A 112 15.25 0.14 9.16
N ILE A 113 15.65 -0.55 10.22
CA ILE A 113 16.76 -0.15 11.09
C ILE A 113 18.07 -0.07 10.29
N LEU A 114 18.36 -1.07 9.46
CA LEU A 114 19.56 -1.08 8.64
C LEU A 114 19.56 0.05 7.60
N ALA A 115 18.43 0.27 6.93
CA ALA A 115 18.29 1.32 5.94
C ALA A 115 18.45 2.72 6.59
N GLU A 116 17.80 2.96 7.72
CA GLU A 116 17.95 4.22 8.46
C GLU A 116 19.39 4.45 8.95
N PHE A 117 20.07 3.37 9.35
CA PHE A 117 21.49 3.46 9.73
C PHE A 117 22.39 3.82 8.55
N VAL A 118 22.06 3.40 7.34
CA VAL A 118 22.86 3.65 6.12
C VAL A 118 22.64 5.05 5.54
N ILE A 119 21.44 5.64 5.70
CA ILE A 119 21.08 6.97 5.13
C ILE A 119 22.14 8.05 5.38
N PRO A 120 22.70 8.24 6.60
CA PRO A 120 23.64 9.34 6.86
C PRO A 120 24.98 9.19 6.15
N TYR A 121 25.37 7.97 5.76
CA TYR A 121 26.64 7.68 5.07
C TYR A 121 26.57 7.88 3.56
N ILE A 122 25.38 8.09 3.01
CA ILE A 122 25.18 8.34 1.59
C ILE A 122 25.23 9.85 1.33
N ASN A 123 25.99 10.26 0.34
CA ASN A 123 25.97 11.64 -0.17
C ASN A 123 24.83 11.75 -1.20
N TRP A 124 23.67 12.17 -0.73
CA TRP A 124 22.44 12.18 -1.53
C TRP A 124 22.47 13.25 -2.62
N SER A 125 23.12 14.39 -2.38
CA SER A 125 23.25 15.46 -3.38
C SER A 125 24.03 14.98 -4.60
N ASP A 126 25.15 14.30 -4.38
CA ASP A 126 25.95 13.74 -5.48
C ASP A 126 25.21 12.59 -6.19
N LEU A 127 24.55 11.70 -5.42
CA LEU A 127 23.81 10.57 -5.98
C LEU A 127 22.64 11.00 -6.87
N LEU A 128 21.93 12.06 -6.47
CA LEU A 128 20.75 12.56 -7.17
C LEU A 128 21.11 13.71 -8.14
N ASN A 129 22.38 14.15 -8.16
CA ASN A 129 22.88 15.26 -8.96
C ASN A 129 22.07 16.55 -8.75
N VAL A 130 21.91 16.93 -7.47
CA VAL A 130 21.19 18.13 -7.04
C VAL A 130 22.09 18.99 -6.15
N ASP A 131 21.70 20.25 -5.94
CA ASP A 131 22.46 21.19 -5.10
C ASP A 131 22.59 20.65 -3.65
N VAL A 132 23.78 20.83 -3.07
CA VAL A 132 24.12 20.43 -1.69
C VAL A 132 23.20 21.05 -0.66
N ILE A 133 22.55 22.18 -0.98
CA ILE A 133 21.58 22.83 -0.10
C ILE A 133 20.40 21.92 0.26
N TYR A 134 20.05 20.97 -0.61
CA TYR A 134 18.94 20.01 -0.39
C TYR A 134 19.37 18.74 0.35
N GLU A 135 20.67 18.53 0.59
CA GLU A 135 21.19 17.30 1.21
C GLU A 135 20.50 16.96 2.53
N SER A 136 20.31 17.95 3.42
CA SER A 136 19.69 17.77 4.72
C SER A 136 18.21 17.41 4.60
N GLU A 137 17.48 18.08 3.69
CA GLU A 137 16.05 17.82 3.47
C GLU A 137 15.85 16.43 2.85
N ILE A 138 16.68 16.05 1.89
CA ILE A 138 16.62 14.74 1.24
C ILE A 138 16.85 13.61 2.26
N LYS A 139 17.85 13.75 3.14
CA LYS A 139 18.08 12.77 4.24
C LYS A 139 16.86 12.60 5.13
N GLN A 140 16.25 13.70 5.56
CA GLN A 140 15.04 13.66 6.38
C GLN A 140 13.87 12.99 5.65
N VAL A 141 13.68 13.31 4.38
CA VAL A 141 12.66 12.69 3.53
C VAL A 141 12.89 11.19 3.40
N MET A 142 14.14 10.75 3.21
CA MET A 142 14.47 9.33 3.12
C MET A 142 14.16 8.57 4.40
N TYR A 143 14.47 9.11 5.57
CA TYR A 143 14.08 8.50 6.86
C TYR A 143 12.56 8.28 6.92
N VAL A 144 11.80 9.30 6.60
CA VAL A 144 10.34 9.23 6.62
C VAL A 144 9.80 8.23 5.61
N MET A 145 10.31 8.25 4.38
CA MET A 145 9.86 7.36 3.31
C MET A 145 10.15 5.89 3.64
N ILE A 146 11.33 5.57 4.18
CA ILE A 146 11.70 4.21 4.57
C ILE A 146 10.84 3.73 5.74
N ALA A 147 10.65 4.56 6.77
CA ALA A 147 9.78 4.20 7.89
C ALA A 147 8.35 3.91 7.43
N PHE A 148 7.76 4.79 6.64
CA PHE A 148 6.42 4.58 6.09
C PHE A 148 6.35 3.37 5.15
N PHE A 149 7.37 3.16 4.32
CA PHE A 149 7.44 1.98 3.45
C PHE A 149 7.42 0.68 4.27
N CYS A 150 8.24 0.55 5.30
CA CYS A 150 8.28 -0.64 6.15
C CYS A 150 6.95 -0.87 6.88
N ILE A 151 6.33 0.18 7.40
CA ILE A 151 4.99 0.11 8.00
C ILE A 151 3.96 -0.35 6.97
N GLN A 152 3.98 0.22 5.77
CA GLN A 152 3.05 -0.12 4.69
C GLN A 152 3.17 -1.60 4.29
N MET A 153 4.39 -2.18 4.25
CA MET A 153 4.59 -3.59 3.94
C MET A 153 3.92 -4.51 4.96
N VAL A 154 4.04 -4.21 6.24
CA VAL A 154 3.36 -4.97 7.30
C VAL A 154 1.84 -4.82 7.22
N VAL A 155 1.36 -3.59 7.07
CA VAL A 155 -0.09 -3.31 7.07
C VAL A 155 -0.78 -3.85 5.81
N ASN A 156 -0.07 -3.94 4.68
CA ASN A 156 -0.61 -4.49 3.42
C ASN A 156 -1.02 -5.97 3.49
N VAL A 157 -0.63 -6.71 4.51
CA VAL A 157 -1.07 -8.11 4.71
C VAL A 157 -2.60 -8.21 4.71
N ILE A 158 -3.33 -7.21 5.27
CA ILE A 158 -4.80 -7.19 5.25
C ILE A 158 -5.37 -7.17 3.83
N VAL A 159 -4.70 -6.48 2.91
CA VAL A 159 -5.10 -6.39 1.50
C VAL A 159 -5.11 -7.79 0.87
N SER A 160 -4.09 -8.60 1.17
CA SER A 160 -3.99 -9.99 0.72
C SER A 160 -5.03 -10.89 1.37
N VAL A 161 -5.34 -10.68 2.66
CA VAL A 161 -6.44 -11.38 3.35
C VAL A 161 -7.77 -11.11 2.66
N ILE A 162 -8.10 -9.85 2.37
CA ILE A 162 -9.35 -9.48 1.70
C ILE A 162 -9.41 -10.04 0.28
N ALA A 163 -8.28 -10.01 -0.44
CA ALA A 163 -8.19 -10.57 -1.78
C ALA A 163 -8.41 -12.09 -1.79
N ALA A 164 -7.96 -12.83 -0.76
CA ALA A 164 -8.21 -14.26 -0.60
C ALA A 164 -9.71 -14.58 -0.48
N PHE A 165 -10.50 -13.68 0.08
CA PHE A 165 -11.98 -13.77 0.10
C PHE A 165 -12.63 -13.36 -1.22
N GLN A 166 -11.86 -13.25 -2.30
CA GLN A 166 -12.33 -12.83 -3.63
C GLN A 166 -12.95 -11.42 -3.67
N LYS A 167 -12.62 -10.56 -2.69
CA LYS A 167 -13.09 -9.17 -2.62
C LYS A 167 -12.03 -8.19 -3.16
N VAL A 168 -11.53 -8.48 -4.36
CA VAL A 168 -10.45 -7.70 -4.99
C VAL A 168 -10.84 -6.23 -5.18
N ALA A 169 -12.09 -5.94 -5.48
CA ALA A 169 -12.57 -4.56 -5.57
C ALA A 169 -12.42 -3.80 -4.24
N LEU A 170 -12.75 -4.46 -3.11
CA LEU A 170 -12.62 -3.86 -1.79
C LEU A 170 -11.13 -3.64 -1.43
N SER A 171 -10.24 -4.58 -1.73
CA SER A 171 -8.82 -4.39 -1.49
C SER A 171 -8.22 -3.26 -2.33
N SER A 172 -8.61 -3.14 -3.59
CA SER A 172 -8.19 -2.04 -4.48
C SER A 172 -8.75 -0.69 -4.06
N SER A 173 -9.93 -0.64 -3.44
CA SER A 173 -10.53 0.63 -3.01
C SER A 173 -9.72 1.35 -1.93
N PHE A 174 -9.00 0.63 -1.06
CA PHE A 174 -8.16 1.26 -0.03
C PHE A 174 -7.03 2.08 -0.65
N THR A 175 -6.38 1.53 -1.66
CA THR A 175 -5.33 2.25 -2.41
C THR A 175 -5.89 3.51 -3.07
N VAL A 176 -7.03 3.39 -3.76
CA VAL A 176 -7.65 4.52 -4.46
C VAL A 176 -8.10 5.62 -3.48
N ILE A 177 -8.70 5.24 -2.35
CA ILE A 177 -9.11 6.19 -1.31
C ILE A 177 -7.87 6.89 -0.72
N GLY A 178 -6.79 6.15 -0.43
CA GLY A 178 -5.53 6.72 0.06
C GLY A 178 -4.94 7.72 -0.93
N GLN A 179 -4.87 7.38 -2.21
CA GLN A 179 -4.38 8.27 -3.28
C GLN A 179 -5.26 9.51 -3.43
N PHE A 180 -6.59 9.35 -3.37
CA PHE A 180 -7.52 10.47 -3.45
C PHE A 180 -7.35 11.44 -2.27
N LEU A 181 -7.19 10.91 -1.05
CA LEU A 181 -6.92 11.75 0.12
C LEU A 181 -5.56 12.45 0.00
N SER A 182 -4.53 11.77 -0.48
CA SER A 182 -3.24 12.42 -0.76
C SER A 182 -3.39 13.58 -1.75
N LEU A 183 -4.16 13.39 -2.83
CA LEU A 183 -4.44 14.44 -3.82
C LEU A 183 -5.15 15.64 -3.17
N VAL A 184 -6.19 15.39 -2.36
CA VAL A 184 -6.92 16.47 -1.65
C VAL A 184 -6.00 17.23 -0.69
N ILE A 185 -5.18 16.51 0.08
CA ILE A 185 -4.25 17.14 1.02
C ILE A 185 -3.22 17.98 0.29
N ILE A 186 -2.60 17.47 -0.78
CA ILE A 186 -1.64 18.24 -1.56
C ILE A 186 -2.30 19.49 -2.17
N PHE A 187 -3.53 19.36 -2.68
CA PHE A 187 -4.29 20.51 -3.18
C PHE A 187 -4.50 21.58 -2.09
N ILE A 188 -4.81 21.19 -0.86
CA ILE A 188 -4.91 22.11 0.27
C ILE A 188 -3.54 22.73 0.58
N LEU A 189 -2.48 21.93 0.63
CA LEU A 189 -1.13 22.37 0.92
C LEU A 189 -0.60 23.40 -0.10
N THR A 190 -0.95 23.27 -1.38
CA THR A 190 -0.58 24.28 -2.39
C THR A 190 -1.12 25.68 -2.09
N LYS A 191 -2.14 25.79 -1.22
CA LYS A 191 -2.78 27.07 -0.85
C LYS A 191 -2.42 27.56 0.55
N THR A 192 -1.96 26.64 1.44
CA THR A 192 -1.85 26.93 2.87
C THR A 192 -0.45 26.80 3.43
N ALA A 193 0.45 26.09 2.77
CA ALA A 193 1.77 25.77 3.30
C ALA A 193 2.90 26.14 2.31
N PRO A 194 4.08 26.54 2.81
CA PRO A 194 5.26 26.72 1.98
C PRO A 194 5.69 25.40 1.35
N ALA A 195 6.37 25.51 0.20
CA ALA A 195 6.92 24.35 -0.50
C ALA A 195 7.88 23.55 0.41
N SER A 196 7.67 22.25 0.54
CA SER A 196 8.54 21.36 1.32
C SER A 196 8.40 19.92 0.81
N LEU A 197 9.53 19.31 0.49
CA LEU A 197 9.59 17.91 0.07
C LEU A 197 9.19 16.97 1.22
N MET A 198 9.48 17.36 2.45
CA MET A 198 9.11 16.64 3.67
C MET A 198 7.60 16.54 3.84
N ILE A 199 6.89 17.65 3.71
CA ILE A 199 5.42 17.69 3.83
C ILE A 199 4.78 16.87 2.70
N LEU A 200 5.33 16.96 1.48
CA LEU A 200 4.91 16.15 0.35
C LEU A 200 5.06 14.64 0.63
N ALA A 201 6.23 14.23 1.14
CA ALA A 201 6.51 12.85 1.48
C ALA A 201 5.50 12.31 2.51
N PHE A 202 5.20 13.08 3.55
CA PHE A 202 4.17 12.74 4.52
C PHE A 202 2.78 12.61 3.88
N ALA A 203 2.37 13.57 3.08
CA ALA A 203 1.04 13.57 2.47
C ALA A 203 0.81 12.37 1.55
N ILE A 204 1.81 11.97 0.77
CA ILE A 204 1.69 10.85 -0.17
C ILE A 204 1.85 9.51 0.55
N SER A 205 2.77 9.39 1.52
CA SER A 205 3.08 8.11 2.15
C SER A 205 2.15 7.77 3.31
N ALA A 206 1.72 8.74 4.12
CA ALA A 206 0.91 8.48 5.29
C ALA A 206 -0.55 8.13 4.96
N MET A 207 -1.16 8.74 3.94
CA MET A 207 -2.58 8.55 3.66
C MET A 207 -2.95 7.11 3.28
N PRO A 208 -2.23 6.41 2.40
CA PRO A 208 -2.50 5.00 2.13
C PRO A 208 -2.37 4.12 3.39
N ILE A 209 -1.40 4.41 4.24
CA ILE A 209 -1.19 3.67 5.49
C ILE A 209 -2.36 3.87 6.44
N ILE A 210 -2.77 5.12 6.68
CA ILE A 210 -3.88 5.45 7.57
C ILE A 210 -5.15 4.73 7.11
N ILE A 211 -5.47 4.77 5.81
CA ILE A 211 -6.64 4.07 5.27
C ILE A 211 -6.54 2.56 5.47
N THR A 212 -5.36 1.98 5.22
CA THR A 212 -5.17 0.53 5.37
C THR A 212 -5.22 0.10 6.83
N VAL A 213 -4.68 0.91 7.76
CA VAL A 213 -4.76 0.67 9.22
C VAL A 213 -6.20 0.76 9.70
N VAL A 214 -6.93 1.83 9.34
CA VAL A 214 -8.34 1.98 9.70
C VAL A 214 -9.16 0.81 9.16
N ALA A 215 -8.95 0.43 7.90
CA ALA A 215 -9.59 -0.73 7.30
C ALA A 215 -9.24 -2.03 8.05
N SER A 216 -7.98 -2.22 8.46
CA SER A 216 -7.55 -3.38 9.25
C SER A 216 -8.30 -3.45 10.58
N VAL A 217 -8.33 -2.35 11.34
CA VAL A 217 -9.03 -2.30 12.63
C VAL A 217 -10.51 -2.61 12.47
N LEU A 218 -11.19 -1.98 11.51
CA LEU A 218 -12.62 -2.18 11.29
C LEU A 218 -12.95 -3.60 10.82
N LEU A 219 -12.13 -4.17 9.96
CA LEU A 219 -12.37 -5.49 9.39
C LEU A 219 -12.02 -6.62 10.35
N PHE A 220 -10.95 -6.49 11.14
CA PHE A 220 -10.59 -7.49 12.14
C PHE A 220 -11.50 -7.43 13.38
N ASN A 221 -12.06 -6.27 13.76
CA ASN A 221 -13.06 -6.18 14.80
C ASN A 221 -14.47 -6.64 14.34
N GLY A 222 -14.66 -6.79 13.03
CA GLY A 222 -15.93 -7.18 12.42
C GLY A 222 -15.85 -8.54 11.73
N LYS A 223 -16.01 -8.51 10.41
CA LYS A 223 -16.20 -9.69 9.54
C LYS A 223 -15.05 -10.70 9.57
N TYR A 224 -13.82 -10.24 9.81
CA TYR A 224 -12.60 -11.06 9.80
C TYR A 224 -12.02 -11.28 11.21
N ALA A 225 -12.81 -11.07 12.27
CA ALA A 225 -12.39 -11.29 13.66
C ALA A 225 -11.84 -12.71 13.92
N LYS A 226 -12.31 -13.70 13.15
CA LYS A 226 -11.84 -15.09 13.20
C LYS A 226 -10.35 -15.26 12.84
N PHE A 227 -9.78 -14.29 12.11
CA PHE A 227 -8.37 -14.29 11.68
C PHE A 227 -7.51 -13.35 12.50
N LEU A 228 -8.04 -12.80 13.60
CA LEU A 228 -7.28 -11.94 14.50
C LEU A 228 -6.07 -12.70 15.02
N ILE A 229 -4.93 -12.05 15.03
CA ILE A 229 -3.62 -12.60 15.39
C ILE A 229 -3.71 -13.31 16.76
N ALA A 230 -3.48 -14.62 16.77
CA ALA A 230 -3.21 -15.35 18.00
C ALA A 230 -1.70 -15.56 18.09
N LEU A 231 -1.02 -14.66 18.82
CA LEU A 231 0.43 -14.74 19.06
C LEU A 231 0.93 -16.16 19.44
N PRO A 232 0.22 -16.99 20.25
CA PRO A 232 0.76 -18.30 20.62
C PRO A 232 0.73 -19.35 19.51
N ALA A 233 -0.13 -19.22 18.49
CA ALA A 233 -0.20 -20.21 17.40
C ALA A 233 0.90 -20.06 16.34
N ALA A 234 1.48 -18.86 16.21
CA ALA A 234 2.50 -18.57 15.22
C ALA A 234 3.89 -19.15 15.57
N LEU A 235 4.18 -19.30 16.87
CA LEU A 235 5.46 -19.85 17.35
C LEU A 235 5.55 -21.38 17.28
N CYS A 236 4.43 -22.09 17.03
CA CYS A 236 4.39 -23.54 17.00
C CYS A 236 4.63 -24.14 15.59
N TYR A 237 4.75 -23.29 14.55
CA TYR A 237 4.90 -23.69 13.14
C TYR A 237 6.17 -23.15 12.47
N ILE A 238 7.08 -22.52 13.23
CA ILE A 238 8.45 -22.18 12.83
C ILE A 238 9.37 -23.28 13.32
#